data_b48980edccb32f4cc35007862c1b1861
#
_entry.id   b48980edccb32f4cc35007862c1b1861
#
_cell.length_a   1.000
_cell.length_b   1.000
_cell.length_c   1.000
_cell.angle_alpha   90.00
_cell.angle_beta   90.00
_cell.angle_gamma   90.00
#
_symmetry.space_group_name_H-M   'P 1'
#
loop_
_entity.id
_entity.type
_entity.pdbx_description
1 polymer ?
#
loop_
_entity_poly.entity_id
_entity_poly.type
_entity_poly.pdbx_seq_one_letter_code
_entity_poly.pdbx_strand_id
1 'polypeptide(L)'
;AVMDEIHAWKDKNLYDVIIDGTSAREQPLIMMITTAGTIRESVYDMKYEEAELHLNSLEDEEAWTNERFLPIIYELDKREEWTDPNCWQKANPGLGTIKSIDQLQTKVNKAKENSLLVKNLLTKDFNIRETSTESWLTFDELNNTAKFDIAELKPRYAIGGVDLSDTTDLTSAKIIFMVPNDPKIYVEQMY
;
A
#
# COMPACT_ATOMS: atom_id res chain seq x y z
N ALA A 1 -15.54 18.19 -13.52
CA ALA A 1 -14.45 17.42 -14.14
C ALA A 1 -14.50 15.97 -13.70
N VAL A 2 -14.04 15.05 -14.53
CA VAL A 2 -13.81 13.65 -14.18
C VAL A 2 -12.32 13.41 -14.33
N MET A 3 -11.69 12.91 -13.25
CA MET A 3 -10.28 12.52 -13.20
C MET A 3 -10.25 11.01 -13.07
N ASP A 4 -9.71 10.35 -14.08
CA ASP A 4 -9.66 8.89 -14.14
C ASP A 4 -8.23 8.41 -13.96
N GLU A 5 -8.07 7.22 -13.36
CA GLU A 5 -6.79 6.55 -13.13
C GLU A 5 -5.75 7.44 -12.40
N ILE A 6 -6.19 8.22 -11.37
CA ILE A 6 -5.28 9.15 -10.66
C ILE A 6 -4.09 8.46 -10.01
N HIS A 7 -4.16 7.13 -9.78
CA HIS A 7 -3.03 6.33 -9.30
C HIS A 7 -1.84 6.29 -10.27
N ALA A 8 -2.07 6.60 -11.57
CA ALA A 8 -1.03 6.62 -12.60
C ALA A 8 -0.42 8.01 -12.81
N TRP A 9 -0.93 9.03 -12.14
CA TRP A 9 -0.45 10.41 -12.28
C TRP A 9 0.87 10.58 -11.52
N LYS A 10 1.90 11.01 -12.24
CA LYS A 10 3.27 11.11 -11.70
C LYS A 10 3.50 12.37 -10.87
N ASP A 11 2.72 13.42 -11.12
CA ASP A 11 2.85 14.71 -10.43
C ASP A 11 1.48 15.34 -10.17
N LYS A 12 1.46 16.35 -9.31
CA LYS A 12 0.27 17.08 -8.92
C LYS A 12 -0.19 18.15 -9.90
N ASN A 13 0.62 18.52 -10.87
CA ASN A 13 0.42 19.74 -11.66
C ASN A 13 -0.97 19.75 -12.35
N LEU A 14 -1.33 18.64 -13.00
CA LEU A 14 -2.63 18.53 -13.65
C LEU A 14 -3.79 18.59 -12.65
N TYR A 15 -3.63 17.94 -11.49
CA TYR A 15 -4.60 18.00 -10.41
C TYR A 15 -4.81 19.43 -9.92
N ASP A 16 -3.75 20.15 -9.61
CA ASP A 16 -3.80 21.52 -9.09
C ASP A 16 -4.45 22.46 -10.12
N VAL A 17 -4.12 22.35 -11.42
CA VAL A 17 -4.75 23.15 -12.48
C VAL A 17 -6.26 22.90 -12.58
N ILE A 18 -6.71 21.65 -12.45
CA ILE A 18 -8.14 21.33 -12.49
C ILE A 18 -8.86 21.88 -11.25
N ILE A 19 -8.25 21.75 -10.06
CA ILE A 19 -8.83 22.27 -8.83
C ILE A 19 -8.94 23.80 -8.89
N ASP A 20 -7.88 24.49 -9.28
CA ASP A 20 -7.88 25.96 -9.40
C ASP A 20 -8.93 26.44 -10.40
N GLY A 21 -9.14 25.70 -11.50
CA GLY A 21 -10.16 25.99 -12.48
C GLY A 21 -11.60 25.90 -11.95
N THR A 22 -11.84 25.31 -10.77
CA THR A 22 -13.18 25.25 -10.16
C THR A 22 -13.66 26.60 -9.64
N SER A 23 -12.76 27.52 -9.34
CA SER A 23 -13.07 28.86 -8.81
C SER A 23 -13.98 29.70 -9.72
N ALA A 24 -13.98 29.39 -11.02
CA ALA A 24 -14.85 30.06 -12.03
C ALA A 24 -16.27 29.45 -12.12
N ARG A 25 -16.63 28.51 -11.26
CA ARG A 25 -17.92 27.81 -11.29
C ARG A 25 -18.69 27.98 -9.99
N GLU A 26 -19.99 28.23 -10.08
CA GLU A 26 -20.88 28.35 -8.91
C GLU A 26 -21.05 26.98 -8.21
N GLN A 27 -21.15 25.90 -8.98
CA GLN A 27 -21.32 24.52 -8.48
C GLN A 27 -20.34 23.59 -9.18
N PRO A 28 -19.08 23.62 -8.81
CA PRO A 28 -18.09 22.71 -9.36
C PRO A 28 -18.32 21.28 -8.85
N LEU A 29 -18.28 20.34 -9.76
CA LEU A 29 -18.25 18.90 -9.45
C LEU A 29 -16.96 18.29 -9.99
N ILE A 30 -16.22 17.65 -9.09
CA ILE A 30 -15.03 16.85 -9.42
C ILE A 30 -15.32 15.42 -8.99
N MET A 31 -15.17 14.50 -9.91
CA MET A 31 -15.23 13.06 -9.66
C MET A 31 -13.87 12.47 -9.94
N MET A 32 -13.36 11.69 -9.01
CA MET A 32 -12.12 10.96 -9.14
C MET A 32 -12.42 9.47 -9.11
N ILE A 33 -11.92 8.73 -10.10
CA ILE A 33 -12.14 7.30 -10.23
C ILE A 33 -10.76 6.64 -10.40
N THR A 34 -10.48 5.64 -9.61
CA THR A 34 -9.16 5.00 -9.67
C THR A 34 -9.17 3.63 -9.00
N THR A 35 -8.23 2.80 -9.37
CA THR A 35 -7.81 1.65 -8.58
C THR A 35 -6.61 2.04 -7.70
N ALA A 36 -6.18 1.15 -6.81
CA ALA A 36 -4.92 1.32 -6.11
C ALA A 36 -3.74 1.33 -7.09
N GLY A 37 -2.75 2.11 -6.76
CA GLY A 37 -1.55 2.25 -7.58
C GLY A 37 -0.29 1.67 -6.92
N THR A 38 0.80 1.84 -7.65
CA THR A 38 2.14 1.47 -7.20
C THR A 38 3.08 2.66 -7.08
N ILE A 39 2.67 3.84 -7.57
CA ILE A 39 3.42 5.09 -7.47
C ILE A 39 3.15 5.66 -6.07
N ARG A 40 4.21 6.02 -5.36
CA ARG A 40 4.15 6.64 -4.03
C ARG A 40 4.23 8.16 -4.12
N GLU A 41 3.75 8.83 -3.06
CA GLU A 41 3.71 10.30 -2.96
C GLU A 41 2.95 10.94 -4.13
N SER A 42 1.97 10.22 -4.66
CA SER A 42 1.16 10.64 -5.80
C SER A 42 -0.11 11.38 -5.34
N VAL A 43 -0.84 11.93 -6.31
CA VAL A 43 -2.18 12.49 -6.07
C VAL A 43 -3.10 11.45 -5.45
N TYR A 44 -2.97 10.18 -5.85
CA TYR A 44 -3.74 9.08 -5.29
C TYR A 44 -3.48 8.91 -3.78
N ASP A 45 -2.22 8.86 -3.34
CA ASP A 45 -1.88 8.68 -1.93
C ASP A 45 -2.45 9.84 -1.08
N MET A 46 -2.26 11.08 -1.54
CA MET A 46 -2.80 12.27 -0.87
C MET A 46 -4.33 12.20 -0.72
N LYS A 47 -5.02 11.79 -1.78
CA LYS A 47 -6.50 11.72 -1.77
C LYS A 47 -7.03 10.52 -1.00
N TYR A 48 -6.30 9.44 -0.99
CA TYR A 48 -6.63 8.27 -0.19
C TYR A 48 -6.52 8.58 1.31
N GLU A 49 -5.44 9.22 1.74
CA GLU A 49 -5.27 9.67 3.14
C GLU A 49 -6.36 10.66 3.57
N GLU A 50 -6.70 11.62 2.70
CA GLU A 50 -7.81 12.55 2.96
C GLU A 50 -9.14 11.81 3.10
N ALA A 51 -9.38 10.79 2.27
CA ALA A 51 -10.58 9.96 2.32
C ALA A 51 -10.66 9.14 3.61
N GLU A 52 -9.57 8.49 4.03
CA GLU A 52 -9.50 7.74 5.29
C GLU A 52 -9.75 8.65 6.51
N LEU A 53 -9.09 9.80 6.55
CA LEU A 53 -9.29 10.78 7.63
C LEU A 53 -10.75 11.24 7.70
N HIS A 54 -11.37 11.51 6.55
CA HIS A 54 -12.76 11.92 6.50
C HIS A 54 -13.71 10.80 6.95
N LEU A 55 -13.52 9.57 6.48
CA LEU A 55 -14.35 8.43 6.89
C LEU A 55 -14.22 8.15 8.38
N ASN A 56 -13.01 8.20 8.94
CA ASN A 56 -12.78 8.01 10.37
C ASN A 56 -13.41 9.14 11.21
N SER A 57 -13.46 10.38 10.70
CA SER A 57 -14.09 11.50 11.40
C SER A 57 -15.61 11.38 11.49
N LEU A 58 -16.25 10.57 10.64
CA LEU A 58 -17.70 10.35 10.70
C LEU A 58 -18.14 9.54 11.92
N GLU A 59 -17.21 8.86 12.58
CA GLU A 59 -17.47 8.14 13.83
C GLU A 59 -17.44 9.05 15.06
N ASP A 60 -16.93 10.26 14.93
CA ASP A 60 -16.82 11.28 15.98
C ASP A 60 -17.83 12.41 15.72
N GLU A 61 -18.88 12.48 16.54
CA GLU A 61 -19.94 13.48 16.43
C GLU A 61 -19.44 14.94 16.63
N GLU A 62 -18.29 15.13 17.28
CA GLU A 62 -17.68 16.45 17.52
C GLU A 62 -16.67 16.83 16.42
N ALA A 63 -16.27 15.91 15.56
CA ALA A 63 -15.31 16.18 14.49
C ALA A 63 -15.94 17.01 13.36
N TRP A 64 -15.15 17.95 12.82
CA TRP A 64 -15.55 18.67 11.63
C TRP A 64 -15.54 17.74 10.42
N THR A 65 -16.64 17.68 9.69
CA THR A 65 -16.76 16.90 8.46
C THR A 65 -16.99 17.82 7.27
N ASN A 66 -16.38 17.48 6.14
CA ASN A 66 -16.60 18.18 4.89
C ASN A 66 -17.80 17.57 4.13
N GLU A 67 -18.99 18.12 4.32
CA GLU A 67 -20.21 17.64 3.65
C GLU A 67 -20.18 17.68 2.11
N ARG A 68 -19.16 18.33 1.51
CA ARG A 68 -18.97 18.39 0.06
C ARG A 68 -17.99 17.34 -0.48
N PHE A 69 -17.47 16.47 0.40
CA PHE A 69 -16.55 15.42 0.04
C PHE A 69 -17.19 14.06 0.32
N LEU A 70 -17.36 13.26 -0.71
CA LEU A 70 -17.93 11.92 -0.62
C LEU A 70 -16.89 10.88 -1.04
N PRO A 71 -16.08 10.35 -0.12
CA PRO A 71 -15.16 9.25 -0.40
C PRO A 71 -15.91 7.92 -0.39
N ILE A 72 -15.60 7.07 -1.36
CA ILE A 72 -16.07 5.68 -1.43
C ILE A 72 -14.86 4.80 -1.71
N ILE A 73 -14.53 3.92 -0.78
CA ILE A 73 -13.38 3.01 -0.87
C ILE A 73 -13.89 1.57 -0.87
N TYR A 74 -13.52 0.81 -1.89
CA TYR A 74 -13.77 -0.62 -1.99
C TYR A 74 -12.43 -1.34 -2.10
N GLU A 75 -11.99 -1.95 -1.02
CA GLU A 75 -10.72 -2.67 -0.94
C GLU A 75 -10.83 -3.89 -0.01
N LEU A 76 -9.83 -4.75 0.02
CA LEU A 76 -9.72 -5.76 1.06
C LEU A 76 -9.21 -5.13 2.35
N ASP A 77 -9.66 -5.62 3.50
CA ASP A 77 -9.20 -5.13 4.80
C ASP A 77 -7.75 -5.54 5.09
N LYS A 78 -7.35 -6.70 4.55
CA LYS A 78 -6.01 -7.25 4.74
C LYS A 78 -5.47 -7.82 3.44
N ARG A 79 -4.17 -7.70 3.26
CA ARG A 79 -3.49 -8.22 2.09
C ARG A 79 -3.73 -9.71 1.86
N GLU A 80 -3.71 -10.51 2.91
CA GLU A 80 -3.83 -11.96 2.87
C GLU A 80 -5.20 -12.46 2.38
N GLU A 81 -6.23 -11.62 2.47
CA GLU A 81 -7.60 -11.94 2.05
C GLU A 81 -7.76 -12.18 0.54
N TRP A 82 -6.76 -11.82 -0.28
CA TRP A 82 -6.83 -12.05 -1.72
C TRP A 82 -7.02 -13.52 -2.11
N THR A 83 -6.65 -14.44 -1.23
CA THR A 83 -6.80 -15.88 -1.45
C THR A 83 -8.13 -16.45 -0.99
N ASP A 84 -8.93 -15.66 -0.24
CA ASP A 84 -10.23 -16.07 0.30
C ASP A 84 -11.39 -15.49 -0.53
N PRO A 85 -12.14 -16.35 -1.27
CA PRO A 85 -13.25 -15.89 -2.09
C PRO A 85 -14.36 -15.16 -1.32
N ASN A 86 -14.52 -15.42 -0.01
CA ASN A 86 -15.54 -14.77 0.80
C ASN A 86 -15.24 -13.28 1.04
N CYS A 87 -13.99 -12.88 0.94
CA CYS A 87 -13.55 -11.50 1.14
C CYS A 87 -13.60 -10.66 -0.14
N TRP A 88 -13.62 -11.26 -1.33
CA TRP A 88 -13.46 -10.54 -2.60
C TRP A 88 -14.51 -9.50 -2.89
N GLN A 89 -15.74 -9.68 -2.33
CA GLN A 89 -16.81 -8.74 -2.53
C GLN A 89 -16.56 -7.38 -1.86
N LYS A 90 -15.68 -7.32 -0.83
CA LYS A 90 -15.26 -6.06 -0.20
C LYS A 90 -14.66 -5.10 -1.22
N ALA A 91 -13.73 -5.61 -2.05
CA ALA A 91 -13.09 -4.84 -3.11
C ALA A 91 -13.89 -4.82 -4.42
N ASN A 92 -14.87 -5.71 -4.58
CA ASN A 92 -15.63 -5.86 -5.80
C ASN A 92 -17.13 -5.97 -5.50
N PRO A 93 -17.81 -4.86 -5.19
CA PRO A 93 -19.24 -4.89 -4.82
C PRO A 93 -20.13 -5.44 -5.95
N GLY A 94 -19.71 -5.33 -7.19
CA GLY A 94 -20.39 -5.89 -8.36
C GLY A 94 -19.99 -7.33 -8.74
N LEU A 95 -19.31 -8.06 -7.83
CA LEU A 95 -18.89 -9.43 -8.07
C LEU A 95 -20.10 -10.36 -8.23
N GLY A 96 -20.10 -11.16 -9.26
CA GLY A 96 -21.23 -12.04 -9.63
C GLY A 96 -22.30 -11.38 -10.50
N THR A 97 -22.26 -10.06 -10.68
CA THR A 97 -23.18 -9.31 -11.55
C THR A 97 -22.46 -8.60 -12.68
N ILE A 98 -21.56 -7.68 -12.37
CA ILE A 98 -20.76 -6.92 -13.33
C ILE A 98 -19.44 -7.64 -13.61
N LYS A 99 -18.81 -8.19 -12.58
CA LYS A 99 -17.52 -8.90 -12.65
C LYS A 99 -17.73 -10.40 -12.40
N SER A 100 -17.23 -11.23 -13.30
CA SER A 100 -17.36 -12.69 -13.19
C SER A 100 -16.52 -13.26 -12.06
N ILE A 101 -17.15 -14.06 -11.19
CA ILE A 101 -16.48 -14.80 -10.12
C ILE A 101 -15.46 -15.79 -10.70
N ASP A 102 -15.83 -16.52 -11.75
CA ASP A 102 -14.95 -17.51 -12.36
C ASP A 102 -13.69 -16.89 -12.99
N GLN A 103 -13.84 -15.70 -13.59
CA GLN A 103 -12.69 -14.98 -14.15
C GLN A 103 -11.75 -14.50 -13.03
N LEU A 104 -12.30 -13.98 -11.94
CA LEU A 104 -11.49 -13.56 -10.79
C LEU A 104 -10.80 -14.75 -10.13
N GLN A 105 -11.50 -15.87 -9.94
CA GLN A 105 -10.93 -17.11 -9.43
C GLN A 105 -9.77 -17.62 -10.31
N THR A 106 -9.93 -17.53 -11.64
CA THR A 106 -8.87 -17.91 -12.58
C THR A 106 -7.63 -17.03 -12.42
N LYS A 107 -7.80 -15.71 -12.25
CA LYS A 107 -6.69 -14.79 -12.00
C LYS A 107 -5.99 -15.11 -10.67
N VAL A 108 -6.74 -15.37 -9.62
CA VAL A 108 -6.22 -15.74 -8.31
C VAL A 108 -5.42 -17.03 -8.38
N ASN A 109 -5.92 -18.05 -9.05
CA ASN A 109 -5.21 -19.32 -9.20
C ASN A 109 -3.88 -19.13 -9.95
N LYS A 110 -3.87 -18.37 -11.05
CA LYS A 110 -2.63 -18.02 -11.77
C LYS A 110 -1.65 -17.25 -10.89
N ALA A 111 -2.13 -16.33 -10.05
CA ALA A 111 -1.28 -15.58 -9.16
C ALA A 111 -0.69 -16.43 -8.01
N LYS A 112 -1.40 -17.48 -7.55
CA LYS A 112 -0.87 -18.46 -6.61
C LYS A 112 0.28 -19.27 -7.20
N GLU A 113 0.26 -19.52 -8.50
CA GLU A 113 1.32 -20.24 -9.22
C GLU A 113 2.49 -19.33 -9.64
N ASN A 114 2.22 -18.03 -9.81
CA ASN A 114 3.22 -17.06 -10.27
C ASN A 114 3.14 -15.77 -9.46
N SER A 115 4.09 -15.59 -8.53
CA SER A 115 4.18 -14.45 -7.63
C SER A 115 4.27 -13.08 -8.35
N LEU A 116 4.78 -13.05 -9.59
CA LEU A 116 4.86 -11.81 -10.38
C LEU A 116 3.48 -11.24 -10.72
N LEU A 117 2.44 -12.08 -10.74
CA LEU A 117 1.07 -11.66 -11.02
C LEU A 117 0.33 -11.12 -9.79
N VAL A 118 0.81 -11.45 -8.59
CA VAL A 118 0.15 -11.07 -7.32
C VAL A 118 0.02 -9.57 -7.19
N LYS A 119 1.08 -8.82 -7.45
CA LYS A 119 1.10 -7.37 -7.35
C LYS A 119 0.03 -6.69 -8.22
N ASN A 120 -0.06 -7.10 -9.48
CA ASN A 120 -1.06 -6.55 -10.40
C ASN A 120 -2.49 -6.94 -10.00
N LEU A 121 -2.68 -8.16 -9.49
CA LEU A 121 -3.96 -8.63 -8.96
C LEU A 121 -4.39 -7.81 -7.73
N LEU A 122 -3.47 -7.61 -6.78
CA LEU A 122 -3.72 -6.84 -5.57
C LEU A 122 -4.12 -5.40 -5.87
N THR A 123 -3.39 -4.72 -6.75
CA THR A 123 -3.66 -3.31 -7.05
C THR A 123 -4.91 -3.12 -7.90
N LYS A 124 -5.15 -3.96 -8.91
CA LYS A 124 -6.23 -3.73 -9.88
C LYS A 124 -7.53 -4.46 -9.59
N ASP A 125 -7.45 -5.63 -8.96
CA ASP A 125 -8.64 -6.41 -8.68
C ASP A 125 -9.09 -6.30 -7.21
N PHE A 126 -8.18 -5.94 -6.30
CA PHE A 126 -8.45 -5.90 -4.86
C PHE A 126 -8.17 -4.54 -4.19
N ASN A 127 -7.69 -3.57 -4.94
CA ASN A 127 -7.39 -2.20 -4.49
C ASN A 127 -6.41 -2.10 -3.31
N ILE A 128 -5.56 -3.12 -3.13
CA ILE A 128 -4.48 -3.09 -2.16
C ILE A 128 -3.28 -2.36 -2.75
N ARG A 129 -2.79 -1.36 -2.04
CA ARG A 129 -1.62 -0.58 -2.46
C ARG A 129 -0.34 -1.42 -2.40
N GLU A 130 0.42 -1.41 -3.48
CA GLU A 130 1.71 -2.08 -3.59
C GLU A 130 2.80 -1.08 -4.00
N THR A 131 4.05 -1.29 -3.62
CA THR A 131 5.17 -0.43 -4.05
C THR A 131 5.60 -0.74 -5.48
N SER A 132 5.95 0.31 -6.24
CA SER A 132 6.39 0.18 -7.63
C SER A 132 7.80 -0.40 -7.77
N THR A 133 8.64 -0.24 -6.78
CA THR A 133 9.99 -0.80 -6.78
C THR A 133 9.90 -2.31 -7.02
N GLU A 134 10.64 -2.80 -7.98
CA GLU A 134 11.00 -4.22 -8.02
C GLU A 134 11.60 -4.51 -6.65
N SER A 135 10.77 -5.01 -5.77
CA SER A 135 11.20 -5.33 -4.41
C SER A 135 12.22 -6.45 -4.57
N TRP A 136 13.45 -6.19 -4.16
CA TRP A 136 14.50 -7.21 -4.09
C TRP A 136 14.05 -8.43 -3.27
N LEU A 137 13.16 -8.19 -2.28
CA LEU A 137 12.56 -9.22 -1.45
C LEU A 137 11.03 -9.09 -1.51
N THR A 138 10.33 -10.19 -1.46
CA THR A 138 8.88 -10.23 -1.27
C THR A 138 8.51 -9.76 0.13
N PHE A 139 7.25 -9.36 0.33
CA PHE A 139 6.75 -8.96 1.66
C PHE A 139 6.96 -10.07 2.70
N ASP A 140 6.72 -11.33 2.33
CA ASP A 140 6.89 -12.48 3.22
C ASP A 140 8.35 -12.71 3.61
N GLU A 141 9.29 -12.45 2.69
CA GLU A 141 10.72 -12.49 2.96
C GLU A 141 11.18 -11.33 3.84
N LEU A 142 10.56 -10.14 3.71
CA LEU A 142 10.84 -8.97 4.55
C LEU A 142 10.22 -9.10 5.94
N ASN A 143 9.05 -9.71 6.05
CA ASN A 143 8.31 -9.85 7.31
C ASN A 143 8.84 -11.03 8.15
N ASN A 144 10.13 -11.02 8.43
CA ASN A 144 10.76 -12.02 9.27
C ASN A 144 10.49 -11.71 10.75
N THR A 145 9.59 -12.47 11.35
CA THR A 145 9.23 -12.34 12.78
C THR A 145 10.10 -13.20 13.71
N ALA A 146 11.13 -13.88 13.18
CA ALA A 146 12.03 -14.69 14.00
C ALA A 146 12.78 -13.82 15.00
N LYS A 147 12.80 -14.25 16.26
CA LYS A 147 13.53 -13.58 17.35
C LYS A 147 14.73 -14.43 17.77
N PHE A 148 15.75 -13.78 18.25
CA PHE A 148 16.94 -14.43 18.81
C PHE A 148 17.43 -13.66 20.04
N ASP A 149 18.13 -14.35 20.92
CA ASP A 149 18.83 -13.73 22.04
C ASP A 149 20.32 -13.56 21.69
N ILE A 150 20.79 -12.31 21.69
CA ILE A 150 22.18 -11.98 21.40
C ILE A 150 23.13 -12.70 22.37
N ALA A 151 22.73 -12.92 23.64
CA ALA A 151 23.54 -13.59 24.63
C ALA A 151 23.82 -15.07 24.28
N GLU A 152 22.92 -15.69 23.51
CA GLU A 152 23.07 -17.10 23.08
C GLU A 152 23.99 -17.26 21.86
N LEU A 153 24.25 -16.17 21.11
CA LEU A 153 25.04 -16.20 19.87
C LEU A 153 26.56 -16.18 20.18
N LYS A 154 27.08 -17.24 20.75
CA LYS A 154 28.52 -17.38 21.11
C LYS A 154 29.13 -18.68 20.57
N PRO A 155 30.38 -18.66 19.97
CA PRO A 155 31.14 -17.47 19.56
C PRO A 155 30.56 -16.79 18.34
N ARG A 156 30.72 -15.45 18.19
CA ARG A 156 30.19 -14.66 17.09
C ARG A 156 31.17 -13.59 16.62
N TYR A 157 31.00 -13.24 15.32
CA TYR A 157 31.55 -12.03 14.73
C TYR A 157 30.45 -11.04 14.47
N ALA A 158 30.71 -9.75 14.57
CA ALA A 158 29.74 -8.70 14.31
C ALA A 158 30.31 -7.67 13.34
N ILE A 159 29.47 -7.23 12.40
CA ILE A 159 29.76 -6.15 11.47
C ILE A 159 28.67 -5.10 11.70
N GLY A 160 29.08 -3.87 12.02
CA GLY A 160 28.16 -2.74 12.17
C GLY A 160 28.18 -1.85 10.94
N GLY A 161 27.01 -1.31 10.58
CA GLY A 161 26.84 -0.27 9.58
C GLY A 161 25.91 0.80 10.11
N VAL A 162 26.23 2.06 9.82
CA VAL A 162 25.39 3.21 10.17
C VAL A 162 25.19 4.05 8.93
N ASP A 163 23.94 4.38 8.67
CA ASP A 163 23.53 5.32 7.64
C ASP A 163 22.96 6.57 8.34
N LEU A 164 23.60 7.70 8.11
CA LEU A 164 23.24 8.97 8.76
C LEU A 164 22.51 9.84 7.77
N SER A 165 21.30 10.25 8.14
CA SER A 165 20.55 11.22 7.35
C SER A 165 20.68 12.62 7.91
N ASP A 166 20.60 13.64 7.05
CA ASP A 166 20.73 15.06 7.41
C ASP A 166 19.38 15.80 7.44
N THR A 167 18.36 15.38 6.71
CA THR A 167 17.11 16.17 6.62
C THR A 167 15.83 15.35 6.53
N THR A 168 15.65 14.53 5.52
CA THR A 168 14.36 13.85 5.21
C THR A 168 14.41 12.34 5.24
N ASP A 169 15.60 11.79 5.36
CA ASP A 169 15.82 10.34 5.40
C ASP A 169 15.97 9.84 6.84
N LEU A 170 15.80 8.55 7.06
CA LEU A 170 15.90 7.96 8.41
C LEU A 170 17.33 7.55 8.73
N THR A 171 17.85 7.98 9.87
CA THR A 171 19.10 7.42 10.40
C THR A 171 18.87 5.96 10.75
N SER A 172 19.70 5.08 10.24
CA SER A 172 19.60 3.64 10.47
C SER A 172 20.96 3.08 10.93
N ALA A 173 20.93 2.34 12.02
CA ALA A 173 22.09 1.57 12.48
C ALA A 173 21.75 0.09 12.51
N LYS A 174 22.61 -0.75 11.90
CA LYS A 174 22.42 -2.20 11.86
C LYS A 174 23.67 -2.92 12.31
N ILE A 175 23.47 -4.02 13.01
CA ILE A 175 24.56 -4.93 13.39
C ILE A 175 24.21 -6.32 12.85
N ILE A 176 25.13 -6.90 12.12
CA ILE A 176 25.02 -8.24 11.57
C ILE A 176 25.90 -9.16 12.40
N PHE A 177 25.33 -10.23 12.92
CA PHE A 177 26.04 -11.26 13.68
C PHE A 177 26.17 -12.53 12.85
N MET A 178 27.35 -13.10 12.84
CA MET A 178 27.64 -14.39 12.23
C MET A 178 28.24 -15.32 13.27
N VAL A 179 27.75 -16.55 13.33
CA VAL A 179 28.24 -17.60 14.22
C VAL A 179 28.96 -18.64 13.36
N PRO A 180 30.19 -19.04 13.70
CA PRO A 180 30.93 -20.07 12.96
C PRO A 180 30.12 -21.37 12.84
N ASN A 181 30.05 -21.92 11.63
CA ASN A 181 29.30 -23.13 11.28
C ASN A 181 27.76 -23.02 11.35
N ASP A 182 27.22 -21.82 11.53
CA ASP A 182 25.80 -21.55 11.39
C ASP A 182 25.56 -20.78 10.08
N PRO A 183 24.73 -21.29 9.15
CA PRO A 183 24.45 -20.61 7.88
C PRO A 183 23.55 -19.38 8.05
N LYS A 184 23.01 -19.13 9.24
CA LYS A 184 22.10 -18.01 9.49
C LYS A 184 22.88 -16.70 9.68
N ILE A 185 22.28 -15.63 9.18
CA ILE A 185 22.72 -14.26 9.45
C ILE A 185 21.71 -13.64 10.41
N TYR A 186 22.18 -13.18 11.54
CA TYR A 186 21.38 -12.52 12.56
C TYR A 186 21.55 -11.01 12.41
N VAL A 187 20.44 -10.28 12.37
CA VAL A 187 20.44 -8.82 12.17
C VAL A 187 19.71 -8.16 13.31
N GLU A 188 20.34 -7.20 13.95
CA GLU A 188 19.70 -6.28 14.88
C GLU A 188 19.71 -4.89 14.29
N GLN A 189 18.55 -4.22 14.31
CA GLN A 189 18.38 -2.89 13.77
C GLN A 189 17.94 -1.95 14.88
N MET A 190 18.59 -0.78 14.91
CA MET A 190 18.26 0.35 15.77
C MET A 190 17.82 1.52 14.88
N TYR A 191 16.75 2.21 15.27
CA TYR A 191 16.23 3.40 14.63
C TYR A 191 16.52 4.62 15.46
#